data_97a470f71eef34d5c19aa42c499da363
#
_entry.id   97a470f71eef34d5c19aa42c499da363
#
_cell.length_a   1.000
_cell.length_b   1.000
_cell.length_c   1.000
_cell.angle_alpha   90.00
_cell.angle_beta   90.00
_cell.angle_gamma   90.00
#
_symmetry.space_group_name_H-M   'P 1'
#
loop_
_entity.id
_entity.type
_entity.pdbx_description
1 polymer ?
#
loop_
_entity_poly.entity_id
_entity_poly.type
_entity_poly.pdbx_seq_one_letter_code
_entity_poly.pdbx_strand_id
1 'polypeptide(L)'
;MKFLHLGDLHLGKTLGDFDLIEDQKYILDQILHITEEESIDGVLIAGDVYDKSVPSEAATKLLDYFLIALAAKRIKVFMVSGNHDSDERLNFGSTLFASNQIFISAVFDGTLHRQSFVDGDTEVAVYMLPFVKASQVRHYFPDEDINSYDDAVRAIIRNTLIDKRNKNILVVHQFVAGKGEDPALAGSESVGTQSVGMVEKIGYDCFDDFDYVALGHIHSPQKVGREEIMYAGSPLKYSRSEANNEKSVCLITISAEEGVKIESVPLKPMRDLRHIKGKLKELLDKKNVKAPDDFIYATLTDEEIINDAMGVFQQTYPNTVRIDYD
;
A
#
# COMPACT_ATOMS: atom_id res chain seq x y z
N MET A 1 5.80 5.04 -21.35
CA MET A 1 6.44 4.93 -20.01
C MET A 1 5.81 3.78 -19.23
N LYS A 2 6.63 3.09 -18.40
CA LYS A 2 6.18 2.02 -17.50
C LYS A 2 6.35 2.42 -16.04
N PHE A 3 5.35 2.19 -15.23
CA PHE A 3 5.37 2.46 -13.79
C PHE A 3 5.02 1.20 -13.00
N LEU A 4 5.60 1.08 -11.82
CA LEU A 4 5.25 0.06 -10.85
C LEU A 4 4.51 0.74 -9.68
N HIS A 5 3.27 0.33 -9.43
CA HIS A 5 2.45 0.88 -8.36
C HIS A 5 2.49 -0.04 -7.13
N LEU A 6 2.92 0.52 -6.03
CA LEU A 6 3.03 -0.07 -4.71
C LEU A 6 2.19 0.73 -3.72
N GLY A 7 1.65 0.08 -2.71
CA GLY A 7 0.99 0.72 -1.57
C GLY A 7 1.25 -0.08 -0.30
N ASP A 8 1.00 0.53 0.84
CA ASP A 8 0.86 -0.15 2.12
C ASP A 8 2.08 -1.04 2.45
N LEU A 9 3.30 -0.46 2.33
CA LEU A 9 4.55 -1.18 2.60
C LEU A 9 4.66 -1.56 4.07
N HIS A 10 4.16 -0.73 4.97
CA HIS A 10 4.17 -0.91 6.43
C HIS A 10 5.52 -1.40 6.95
N LEU A 11 6.62 -0.75 6.53
CA LEU A 11 7.95 -1.15 6.96
C LEU A 11 8.08 -1.11 8.48
N GLY A 12 8.58 -2.22 9.05
CA GLY A 12 8.64 -2.42 10.49
C GLY A 12 7.39 -3.05 11.11
N LYS A 13 6.48 -3.60 10.29
CA LYS A 13 5.32 -4.39 10.74
C LYS A 13 5.76 -5.63 11.49
N THR A 14 4.95 -6.02 12.48
CA THR A 14 5.09 -7.29 13.20
C THR A 14 3.81 -8.12 13.07
N LEU A 15 3.95 -9.44 13.13
CA LEU A 15 2.86 -10.40 13.31
C LEU A 15 2.96 -10.99 14.72
N GLY A 16 2.15 -10.49 15.66
CA GLY A 16 2.36 -10.79 17.07
C GLY A 16 3.77 -10.35 17.51
N ASP A 17 4.56 -11.30 18.00
CA ASP A 17 5.94 -11.06 18.45
C ASP A 17 6.99 -11.21 17.32
N PHE A 18 6.56 -11.58 16.11
CA PHE A 18 7.47 -11.82 14.99
C PHE A 18 7.70 -10.53 14.18
N ASP A 19 8.97 -10.18 14.04
CA ASP A 19 9.42 -9.09 13.18
C ASP A 19 9.41 -9.53 11.71
N LEU A 20 8.96 -8.66 10.81
CA LEU A 20 8.89 -8.93 9.38
C LEU A 20 9.99 -8.25 8.55
N ILE A 21 10.98 -7.63 9.16
CA ILE A 21 12.01 -6.85 8.44
C ILE A 21 12.73 -7.69 7.37
N GLU A 22 13.06 -8.94 7.67
CA GLU A 22 13.71 -9.84 6.71
C GLU A 22 12.77 -10.21 5.54
N ASP A 23 11.50 -10.51 5.86
CA ASP A 23 10.48 -10.80 4.85
C ASP A 23 10.19 -9.57 3.98
N GLN A 24 10.12 -8.39 4.60
CA GLN A 24 9.94 -7.12 3.90
C GLN A 24 11.15 -6.83 2.99
N LYS A 25 12.37 -7.05 3.48
CA LYS A 25 13.57 -6.91 2.65
C LYS A 25 13.53 -7.85 1.44
N TYR A 26 13.17 -9.11 1.65
CA TYR A 26 13.06 -10.11 0.59
C TYR A 26 12.05 -9.68 -0.50
N ILE A 27 10.90 -9.14 -0.09
CA ILE A 27 9.89 -8.64 -1.04
C ILE A 27 10.38 -7.39 -1.77
N LEU A 28 11.06 -6.47 -1.10
CA LEU A 28 11.63 -5.29 -1.76
C LEU A 28 12.72 -5.68 -2.77
N ASP A 29 13.54 -6.70 -2.47
CA ASP A 29 14.53 -7.24 -3.41
C ASP A 29 13.84 -7.84 -4.66
N GLN A 30 12.71 -8.55 -4.48
CA GLN A 30 11.91 -9.06 -5.60
C GLN A 30 11.32 -7.92 -6.43
N ILE A 31 10.81 -6.85 -5.79
CA ILE A 31 10.32 -5.66 -6.47
C ILE A 31 11.44 -4.98 -7.26
N LEU A 32 12.64 -4.85 -6.69
CA LEU A 32 13.81 -4.31 -7.40
C LEU A 32 14.18 -5.14 -8.63
N HIS A 33 14.05 -6.46 -8.56
CA HIS A 33 14.26 -7.35 -9.69
C HIS A 33 13.21 -7.14 -10.78
N ILE A 34 11.94 -7.04 -10.41
CA ILE A 34 10.84 -6.72 -11.35
C ILE A 34 11.11 -5.38 -12.06
N THR A 35 11.65 -4.37 -11.37
CA THR A 35 11.96 -3.08 -12.01
C THR A 35 12.99 -3.19 -13.09
N GLU A 36 13.95 -4.14 -13.01
CA GLU A 36 14.95 -4.41 -14.03
C GLU A 36 14.36 -5.21 -15.18
N GLU A 37 13.68 -6.32 -14.89
CA GLU A 37 13.10 -7.21 -15.91
C GLU A 37 12.11 -6.47 -16.80
N GLU A 38 11.26 -5.63 -16.21
CA GLU A 38 10.22 -4.89 -16.91
C GLU A 38 10.69 -3.53 -17.46
N SER A 39 11.93 -3.12 -17.19
CA SER A 39 12.47 -1.82 -17.61
C SER A 39 11.58 -0.65 -17.13
N ILE A 40 11.37 -0.56 -15.82
CA ILE A 40 10.47 0.42 -15.20
C ILE A 40 11.09 1.82 -15.21
N ASP A 41 10.32 2.83 -15.64
CA ASP A 41 10.70 4.25 -15.64
C ASP A 41 10.48 4.91 -14.28
N GLY A 42 9.46 4.46 -13.53
CA GLY A 42 9.11 5.05 -12.24
C GLY A 42 8.34 4.11 -11.31
N VAL A 43 8.46 4.35 -10.01
CA VAL A 43 7.74 3.63 -8.95
C VAL A 43 6.81 4.61 -8.24
N LEU A 44 5.54 4.26 -8.14
CA LEU A 44 4.49 4.98 -7.43
C LEU A 44 4.29 4.32 -6.08
N ILE A 45 4.51 5.03 -4.97
CA ILE A 45 4.34 4.52 -3.60
C ILE A 45 3.16 5.27 -2.95
N ALA A 46 2.03 4.61 -2.91
CA ALA A 46 0.75 5.19 -2.52
C ALA A 46 0.50 5.12 -1.00
N GLY A 47 1.43 5.64 -0.19
CA GLY A 47 1.30 5.83 1.26
C GLY A 47 1.49 4.58 2.11
N ASP A 48 1.35 4.76 3.42
CA ASP A 48 1.62 3.79 4.47
C ASP A 48 3.00 3.10 4.28
N VAL A 49 4.01 3.96 4.13
CA VAL A 49 5.40 3.54 3.93
C VAL A 49 5.91 2.84 5.19
N TYR A 50 5.62 3.40 6.35
CA TYR A 50 5.94 2.83 7.65
C TYR A 50 4.71 2.30 8.37
N ASP A 51 4.87 1.26 9.19
CA ASP A 51 3.77 0.74 10.02
C ASP A 51 3.36 1.70 11.14
N LYS A 52 4.27 2.56 11.58
CA LYS A 52 4.06 3.50 12.69
C LYS A 52 4.63 4.88 12.38
N SER A 53 3.99 5.92 12.90
CA SER A 53 4.43 7.31 12.78
C SER A 53 5.85 7.56 13.36
N VAL A 54 6.32 6.71 14.26
CA VAL A 54 7.72 6.67 14.72
C VAL A 54 8.30 5.31 14.29
N PRO A 55 8.93 5.24 13.11
CA PRO A 55 9.49 4.00 12.59
C PRO A 55 10.69 3.52 13.43
N SER A 56 10.93 2.22 13.43
CA SER A 56 12.13 1.65 14.02
C SER A 56 13.37 2.00 13.16
N GLU A 57 14.54 1.90 13.77
CA GLU A 57 15.81 2.07 13.04
C GLU A 57 15.93 1.08 11.87
N ALA A 58 15.48 -0.17 12.07
CA ALA A 58 15.51 -1.20 11.04
C ALA A 58 14.58 -0.84 9.86
N ALA A 59 13.36 -0.35 10.14
CA ALA A 59 12.43 0.11 9.10
C ALA A 59 12.99 1.29 8.30
N THR A 60 13.61 2.25 9.00
CA THR A 60 14.23 3.41 8.34
C THR A 60 15.39 2.99 7.43
N LYS A 61 16.26 2.10 7.90
CA LYS A 61 17.35 1.55 7.08
C LYS A 61 16.85 0.75 5.88
N LEU A 62 15.72 0.07 6.02
CA LEU A 62 15.13 -0.70 4.93
C LEU A 62 14.55 0.21 3.83
N LEU A 63 13.89 1.31 4.20
CA LEU A 63 13.45 2.30 3.22
C LEU A 63 14.65 2.95 2.52
N ASP A 64 15.67 3.36 3.28
CA ASP A 64 16.90 3.94 2.74
C ASP A 64 17.56 3.01 1.70
N TYR A 65 17.72 1.72 2.06
CA TYR A 65 18.22 0.69 1.16
C TYR A 65 17.41 0.64 -0.16
N PHE A 66 16.09 0.61 -0.07
CA PHE A 66 15.22 0.51 -1.24
C PHE A 66 15.32 1.74 -2.14
N LEU A 67 15.29 2.94 -1.55
CA LEU A 67 15.39 4.20 -2.30
C LEU A 67 16.76 4.38 -2.96
N ILE A 68 17.85 4.00 -2.28
CA ILE A 68 19.21 4.02 -2.84
C ILE A 68 19.30 3.07 -4.05
N ALA A 69 18.73 1.87 -3.93
CA ALA A 69 18.75 0.90 -5.03
C ALA A 69 17.98 1.41 -6.27
N LEU A 70 16.81 2.04 -6.08
CA LEU A 70 16.03 2.66 -7.16
C LEU A 70 16.79 3.83 -7.78
N ALA A 71 17.36 4.73 -6.97
CA ALA A 71 18.13 5.88 -7.44
C ALA A 71 19.37 5.45 -8.24
N ALA A 72 20.10 4.40 -7.81
CA ALA A 72 21.24 3.86 -8.53
C ALA A 72 20.87 3.34 -9.92
N LYS A 73 19.63 2.86 -10.11
CA LYS A 73 19.06 2.41 -11.39
C LYS A 73 18.43 3.57 -12.19
N ARG A 74 18.46 4.80 -11.67
CA ARG A 74 17.82 6.00 -12.25
C ARG A 74 16.29 5.86 -12.41
N ILE A 75 15.66 5.03 -11.59
CA ILE A 75 14.21 4.88 -11.55
C ILE A 75 13.64 6.03 -10.73
N LYS A 76 12.65 6.73 -11.28
CA LYS A 76 11.95 7.81 -10.59
C LYS A 76 11.07 7.23 -9.48
N VAL A 77 10.99 7.90 -8.35
CA VAL A 77 10.11 7.52 -7.25
C VAL A 77 9.13 8.65 -6.96
N PHE A 78 7.85 8.30 -6.85
CA PHE A 78 6.77 9.23 -6.47
C PHE A 78 6.10 8.66 -5.24
N MET A 79 6.30 9.32 -4.10
CA MET A 79 5.86 8.80 -2.81
C MET A 79 4.99 9.80 -2.08
N VAL A 80 3.87 9.34 -1.55
CA VAL A 80 2.99 10.12 -0.67
C VAL A 80 2.95 9.49 0.72
N SER A 81 2.54 10.25 1.74
CA SER A 81 2.25 9.70 3.06
C SER A 81 0.87 9.03 3.09
N GLY A 82 0.74 8.01 3.95
CA GLY A 82 -0.52 7.42 4.34
C GLY A 82 -0.93 7.81 5.76
N ASN A 83 -1.99 7.20 6.29
CA ASN A 83 -2.51 7.54 7.61
C ASN A 83 -1.67 6.98 8.78
N HIS A 84 -0.80 6.00 8.54
CA HIS A 84 0.16 5.47 9.52
C HIS A 84 1.44 6.29 9.58
N ASP A 85 1.80 6.96 8.50
CA ASP A 85 3.03 7.74 8.41
C ASP A 85 2.97 9.01 9.27
N SER A 86 4.14 9.50 9.66
CA SER A 86 4.29 10.88 10.11
C SER A 86 4.68 11.74 8.93
N ASP A 87 3.80 12.65 8.53
CA ASP A 87 3.96 13.55 7.39
C ASP A 87 5.34 14.24 7.43
N GLU A 88 5.68 14.88 8.54
CA GLU A 88 6.93 15.63 8.72
C GLU A 88 8.18 14.74 8.69
N ARG A 89 8.10 13.52 9.25
CA ARG A 89 9.24 12.60 9.25
C ARG A 89 9.49 12.04 7.87
N LEU A 90 8.43 11.67 7.14
CA LEU A 90 8.55 11.18 5.77
C LEU A 90 8.98 12.30 4.82
N ASN A 91 8.58 13.53 5.08
CA ASN A 91 8.97 14.71 4.30
C ASN A 91 10.42 15.16 4.53
N PHE A 92 11.07 14.66 5.57
CA PHE A 92 12.45 15.05 5.89
C PHE A 92 13.39 14.76 4.72
N GLY A 93 14.08 15.78 4.26
CA GLY A 93 15.04 15.69 3.16
C GLY A 93 14.42 15.62 1.76
N SER A 94 13.10 15.73 1.60
CA SER A 94 12.40 15.63 0.31
C SER A 94 13.01 16.49 -0.80
N THR A 95 13.41 17.72 -0.49
CA THR A 95 14.07 18.62 -1.45
C THR A 95 15.45 18.10 -1.89
N LEU A 96 16.19 17.43 -1.01
CA LEU A 96 17.48 16.81 -1.36
C LEU A 96 17.27 15.55 -2.20
N PHE A 97 16.26 14.75 -1.87
CA PHE A 97 15.91 13.55 -2.61
C PHE A 97 15.46 13.82 -4.04
N ALA A 98 14.79 14.96 -4.27
CA ALA A 98 14.34 15.37 -5.60
C ALA A 98 15.48 15.48 -6.62
N SER A 99 16.70 15.85 -6.19
CA SER A 99 17.89 15.87 -7.06
C SER A 99 18.29 14.47 -7.59
N ASN A 100 17.85 13.40 -6.93
CA ASN A 100 18.02 12.01 -7.35
C ASN A 100 16.73 11.40 -7.91
N GLN A 101 15.79 12.25 -8.34
CA GLN A 101 14.50 11.85 -8.91
C GLN A 101 13.60 11.05 -7.94
N ILE A 102 13.77 11.27 -6.64
CA ILE A 102 12.89 10.77 -5.60
C ILE A 102 12.02 11.93 -5.11
N PHE A 103 10.75 11.92 -5.52
CA PHE A 103 9.78 12.96 -5.24
C PHE A 103 8.87 12.50 -4.10
N ILE A 104 8.91 13.23 -2.98
CA ILE A 104 8.14 12.94 -1.79
C ILE A 104 7.16 14.08 -1.56
N SER A 105 5.86 13.78 -1.52
CA SER A 105 4.80 14.70 -1.12
C SER A 105 4.09 14.09 0.09
N ALA A 106 4.64 14.35 1.28
CA ALA A 106 4.12 13.79 2.53
C ALA A 106 3.26 14.76 3.31
N VAL A 107 3.48 16.07 3.13
CA VAL A 107 2.73 17.15 3.79
C VAL A 107 1.88 17.86 2.75
N PHE A 108 0.59 18.06 3.04
CA PHE A 108 -0.26 18.92 2.22
C PHE A 108 -0.07 20.39 2.61
N ASP A 109 0.37 21.21 1.67
CA ASP A 109 0.67 22.63 1.84
C ASP A 109 -0.31 23.56 1.11
N GLY A 110 -1.47 23.03 0.70
CA GLY A 110 -2.47 23.74 -0.10
C GLY A 110 -2.34 23.51 -1.60
N THR A 111 -1.32 22.78 -2.04
CA THR A 111 -1.04 22.53 -3.46
C THR A 111 -0.98 21.04 -3.75
N LEU A 112 -1.60 20.61 -4.84
CA LEU A 112 -1.40 19.27 -5.37
C LEU A 112 -0.12 19.27 -6.22
N HIS A 113 0.97 18.79 -5.62
CA HIS A 113 2.28 18.77 -6.27
C HIS A 113 2.31 17.80 -7.46
N ARG A 114 3.00 18.17 -8.53
CA ARG A 114 3.17 17.33 -9.71
C ARG A 114 4.62 17.35 -10.22
N GLN A 115 4.96 16.28 -10.90
CA GLN A 115 6.17 16.15 -11.72
C GLN A 115 5.79 15.71 -13.12
N SER A 116 6.36 16.34 -14.14
CA SER A 116 6.07 16.02 -15.55
C SER A 116 7.30 15.52 -16.26
N PHE A 117 7.11 14.56 -17.14
CA PHE A 117 8.17 13.95 -17.96
C PHE A 117 7.67 13.77 -19.38
N VAL A 118 8.60 13.91 -20.35
CA VAL A 118 8.30 13.73 -21.76
C VAL A 118 8.80 12.36 -22.20
N ASP A 119 7.94 11.62 -22.88
CA ASP A 119 8.22 10.33 -23.52
C ASP A 119 7.77 10.40 -24.99
N GLY A 120 8.70 10.63 -25.89
CA GLY A 120 8.39 10.97 -27.27
C GLY A 120 7.59 12.28 -27.37
N ASP A 121 6.39 12.20 -27.95
CA ASP A 121 5.47 13.33 -28.07
C ASP A 121 4.45 13.43 -26.93
N THR A 122 4.55 12.55 -25.92
CA THR A 122 3.62 12.46 -24.80
C THR A 122 4.24 13.03 -23.53
N GLU A 123 3.57 13.98 -22.90
CA GLU A 123 3.89 14.40 -21.52
C GLU A 123 3.07 13.56 -20.55
N VAL A 124 3.78 12.93 -19.59
CA VAL A 124 3.17 12.23 -18.46
C VAL A 124 3.36 13.06 -17.20
N ALA A 125 2.26 13.46 -16.56
CA ALA A 125 2.25 14.24 -15.33
C ALA A 125 1.83 13.32 -14.16
N VAL A 126 2.68 13.22 -13.14
CA VAL A 126 2.39 12.47 -11.92
C VAL A 126 2.08 13.44 -10.79
N TYR A 127 0.84 13.44 -10.34
CA TYR A 127 0.32 14.21 -9.22
C TYR A 127 0.42 13.40 -7.94
N MET A 128 0.74 14.05 -6.82
CA MET A 128 0.99 13.39 -5.55
C MET A 128 0.14 14.03 -4.46
N LEU A 129 -0.90 13.33 -4.00
CA LEU A 129 -1.78 13.74 -2.92
C LEU A 129 -1.50 12.90 -1.67
N PRO A 130 -0.89 13.47 -0.61
CA PRO A 130 -0.71 12.76 0.65
C PRO A 130 -2.05 12.49 1.32
N PHE A 131 -2.06 11.65 2.35
CA PHE A 131 -3.23 11.48 3.19
C PHE A 131 -3.64 12.81 3.81
N VAL A 132 -4.90 13.20 3.63
CA VAL A 132 -5.44 14.46 4.14
C VAL A 132 -6.73 14.24 4.91
N LYS A 133 -6.92 15.06 5.94
CA LYS A 133 -8.18 15.17 6.69
C LYS A 133 -8.91 16.45 6.28
N ALA A 134 -10.23 16.45 6.34
CA ALA A 134 -11.05 17.62 6.02
C ALA A 134 -10.59 18.89 6.80
N SER A 135 -10.22 18.74 8.07
CA SER A 135 -9.75 19.85 8.92
C SER A 135 -8.44 20.48 8.43
N GLN A 136 -7.54 19.70 7.84
CA GLN A 136 -6.28 20.21 7.28
C GLN A 136 -6.56 20.99 5.99
N VAL A 137 -7.37 20.43 5.09
CA VAL A 137 -7.67 21.02 3.77
C VAL A 137 -8.47 22.33 3.92
N ARG A 138 -9.42 22.38 4.85
CA ARG A 138 -10.21 23.58 5.15
C ARG A 138 -9.37 24.83 5.46
N HIS A 139 -8.17 24.62 6.03
CA HIS A 139 -7.27 25.72 6.32
C HIS A 139 -6.78 26.44 5.06
N TYR A 140 -6.63 25.72 3.96
CA TYR A 140 -6.13 26.26 2.69
C TYR A 140 -7.24 26.77 1.77
N PHE A 141 -8.47 26.29 1.97
CA PHE A 141 -9.64 26.69 1.17
C PHE A 141 -10.76 27.20 2.08
N PRO A 142 -10.60 28.37 2.75
CA PRO A 142 -11.52 28.87 3.75
C PRO A 142 -12.92 29.24 3.19
N ASP A 143 -13.00 29.52 1.90
CA ASP A 143 -14.24 29.91 1.23
C ASP A 143 -15.04 28.68 0.73
N GLU A 144 -14.51 27.46 0.88
CA GLU A 144 -15.19 26.23 0.49
C GLU A 144 -15.82 25.53 1.70
N ASP A 145 -17.00 24.93 1.48
CA ASP A 145 -17.71 24.14 2.48
C ASP A 145 -17.15 22.71 2.52
N ILE A 146 -16.13 22.48 3.36
CA ILE A 146 -15.41 21.22 3.48
C ILE A 146 -15.81 20.55 4.80
N ASN A 147 -16.71 19.57 4.75
CA ASN A 147 -17.23 18.86 5.91
C ASN A 147 -16.83 17.38 5.97
N SER A 148 -16.40 16.81 4.86
CA SER A 148 -16.05 15.42 4.70
C SER A 148 -14.69 15.25 4.02
N TYR A 149 -14.16 14.02 4.00
CA TYR A 149 -12.97 13.66 3.20
C TYR A 149 -13.23 13.83 1.70
N ASP A 150 -14.45 13.51 1.24
CA ASP A 150 -14.87 13.70 -0.15
C ASP A 150 -14.83 15.17 -0.54
N ASP A 151 -15.40 16.06 0.29
CA ASP A 151 -15.35 17.51 0.04
C ASP A 151 -13.91 18.02 -0.04
N ALA A 152 -13.05 17.53 0.86
CA ALA A 152 -11.64 17.92 0.93
C ALA A 152 -10.89 17.56 -0.36
N VAL A 153 -11.00 16.31 -0.80
CA VAL A 153 -10.32 15.85 -2.02
C VAL A 153 -10.89 16.54 -3.26
N ARG A 154 -12.20 16.71 -3.35
CA ARG A 154 -12.84 17.46 -4.44
C ARG A 154 -12.40 18.93 -4.47
N ALA A 155 -12.24 19.58 -3.32
CA ALA A 155 -11.74 20.94 -3.24
C ALA A 155 -10.31 21.04 -3.78
N ILE A 156 -9.43 20.12 -3.39
CA ILE A 156 -8.04 20.06 -3.89
C ILE A 156 -8.02 19.90 -5.41
N ILE A 157 -8.77 18.95 -5.95
CA ILE A 157 -8.79 18.66 -7.39
C ILE A 157 -9.35 19.84 -8.18
N ARG A 158 -10.48 20.44 -7.74
CA ARG A 158 -11.07 21.61 -8.39
C ARG A 158 -10.14 22.82 -8.46
N ASN A 159 -9.31 22.99 -7.43
CA ASN A 159 -8.35 24.10 -7.36
C ASN A 159 -6.99 23.76 -8.03
N THR A 160 -6.90 22.60 -8.68
CA THR A 160 -5.69 22.17 -9.38
C THR A 160 -5.88 22.27 -10.89
N LEU A 161 -4.93 22.93 -11.57
CA LEU A 161 -4.93 22.97 -13.03
C LEU A 161 -4.39 21.64 -13.58
N ILE A 162 -5.27 20.80 -14.11
CA ILE A 162 -4.94 19.54 -14.76
C ILE A 162 -5.01 19.74 -16.28
N ASP A 163 -3.88 19.57 -16.97
CA ASP A 163 -3.83 19.67 -18.43
C ASP A 163 -4.25 18.32 -19.04
N LYS A 164 -5.45 18.27 -19.60
CA LYS A 164 -6.03 17.07 -20.22
C LYS A 164 -5.35 16.65 -21.53
N ARG A 165 -4.41 17.43 -22.05
CA ARG A 165 -3.58 17.03 -23.19
C ARG A 165 -2.49 16.07 -22.79
N ASN A 166 -2.10 16.07 -21.53
CA ASN A 166 -1.11 15.20 -20.93
C ASN A 166 -1.75 13.88 -20.50
N LYS A 167 -0.91 12.88 -20.26
CA LYS A 167 -1.31 11.68 -19.51
C LYS A 167 -1.13 11.96 -18.02
N ASN A 168 -2.23 11.93 -17.29
CA ASN A 168 -2.26 12.35 -15.89
C ASN A 168 -2.39 11.13 -14.97
N ILE A 169 -1.42 10.94 -14.08
CA ILE A 169 -1.42 9.93 -13.01
C ILE A 169 -1.63 10.65 -11.68
N LEU A 170 -2.47 10.11 -10.82
CA LEU A 170 -2.57 10.54 -9.41
C LEU A 170 -2.07 9.41 -8.50
N VAL A 171 -1.19 9.75 -7.56
CA VAL A 171 -0.78 8.88 -6.44
C VAL A 171 -1.46 9.42 -5.19
N VAL A 172 -2.25 8.59 -4.51
CA VAL A 172 -3.05 9.04 -3.36
C VAL A 172 -3.31 7.90 -2.37
N HIS A 173 -3.35 8.25 -1.09
CA HIS A 173 -3.68 7.31 -0.01
C HIS A 173 -4.96 7.74 0.68
N GLN A 174 -6.09 7.16 0.27
CA GLN A 174 -7.42 7.50 0.81
C GLN A 174 -8.39 6.32 0.66
N PHE A 175 -9.46 6.34 1.47
CA PHE A 175 -10.55 5.37 1.33
C PHE A 175 -11.50 5.80 0.20
N VAL A 176 -11.33 5.21 -0.97
CA VAL A 176 -12.14 5.50 -2.17
C VAL A 176 -13.15 4.38 -2.41
N ALA A 177 -14.39 4.74 -2.65
CA ALA A 177 -15.49 3.79 -2.85
C ALA A 177 -16.26 4.02 -4.15
N GLY A 178 -16.85 2.95 -4.66
CA GLY A 178 -17.78 2.98 -5.78
C GLY A 178 -19.16 3.55 -5.38
N LYS A 179 -20.02 3.81 -6.36
CA LYS A 179 -21.42 4.18 -6.10
C LYS A 179 -22.20 2.95 -5.59
N GLY A 180 -22.36 2.88 -4.26
CA GLY A 180 -23.09 1.79 -3.59
C GLY A 180 -22.29 0.52 -3.33
N GLU A 181 -21.01 0.50 -3.65
CA GLU A 181 -20.11 -0.62 -3.39
C GLU A 181 -18.87 -0.13 -2.65
N ASP A 182 -18.65 -0.68 -1.46
CA ASP A 182 -17.42 -0.44 -0.71
C ASP A 182 -16.32 -1.41 -1.17
N PRO A 183 -15.05 -0.99 -1.17
CA PRO A 183 -13.95 -1.91 -1.44
C PRO A 183 -13.92 -3.03 -0.40
N ALA A 184 -13.50 -4.23 -0.83
CA ALA A 184 -13.32 -5.36 0.05
C ALA A 184 -12.15 -5.11 0.99
N LEU A 185 -12.42 -5.08 2.31
CA LEU A 185 -11.39 -4.90 3.33
C LEU A 185 -10.65 -6.21 3.61
N ALA A 186 -9.35 -6.13 3.74
CA ALA A 186 -8.53 -7.27 4.17
C ALA A 186 -8.55 -7.46 5.70
N GLY A 187 -9.01 -6.45 6.45
CA GLY A 187 -9.20 -6.51 7.90
C GLY A 187 -7.98 -6.10 8.73
N SER A 188 -6.91 -5.70 8.08
CA SER A 188 -5.72 -5.11 8.71
C SER A 188 -5.63 -3.60 8.51
N GLU A 189 -6.50 -3.07 7.64
CA GLU A 189 -6.61 -1.65 7.39
C GLU A 189 -7.13 -0.92 8.65
N SER A 190 -6.48 0.15 9.00
CA SER A 190 -7.00 1.10 9.99
C SER A 190 -8.09 1.96 9.35
N VAL A 191 -9.19 1.35 8.95
CA VAL A 191 -10.39 2.13 8.67
C VAL A 191 -10.75 2.77 10.01
N GLY A 192 -10.55 4.09 10.10
CA GLY A 192 -10.65 4.82 11.35
C GLY A 192 -11.85 4.34 12.13
N THR A 193 -11.57 3.80 13.31
CA THR A 193 -12.56 3.17 14.17
C THR A 193 -13.80 4.02 14.12
N GLN A 194 -14.88 3.45 13.64
CA GLN A 194 -16.21 4.01 13.53
C GLN A 194 -16.43 5.17 14.53
N SER A 195 -15.87 6.32 14.20
CA SER A 195 -16.26 7.57 14.79
C SER A 195 -17.69 7.76 14.33
N VAL A 196 -18.61 7.47 15.21
CA VAL A 196 -20.05 7.58 15.01
C VAL A 196 -20.34 8.82 14.14
N GLY A 197 -20.60 8.62 12.85
CA GLY A 197 -21.19 9.62 11.99
C GLY A 197 -20.37 10.22 10.86
N MET A 198 -19.07 9.91 10.66
CA MET A 198 -18.33 10.41 9.48
C MET A 198 -17.73 9.23 8.69
N VAL A 199 -18.33 8.95 7.56
CA VAL A 199 -17.79 7.99 6.61
C VAL A 199 -16.65 8.68 5.86
N GLU A 200 -15.42 8.17 6.01
CA GLU A 200 -14.21 8.66 5.35
C GLU A 200 -14.17 8.34 3.83
N LYS A 201 -15.34 8.05 3.24
CA LYS A 201 -15.47 7.62 1.85
C LYS A 201 -15.33 8.78 0.88
N ILE A 202 -14.49 8.57 -0.14
CA ILE A 202 -14.35 9.47 -1.28
C ILE A 202 -14.96 8.79 -2.50
N GLY A 203 -15.82 9.48 -3.22
CA GLY A 203 -16.39 8.99 -4.46
C GLY A 203 -15.33 8.95 -5.58
N TYR A 204 -15.18 7.80 -6.24
CA TYR A 204 -14.20 7.63 -7.31
C TYR A 204 -14.36 8.61 -8.48
N ASP A 205 -15.56 9.16 -8.67
CA ASP A 205 -15.89 10.12 -9.73
C ASP A 205 -15.16 11.46 -9.61
N CYS A 206 -14.59 11.79 -8.45
CA CYS A 206 -13.75 12.98 -8.32
C CYS A 206 -12.41 12.86 -9.09
N PHE A 207 -12.04 11.67 -9.54
CA PHE A 207 -10.79 11.39 -10.23
C PHE A 207 -10.91 11.28 -11.75
N ASP A 208 -12.02 11.73 -12.35
CA ASP A 208 -12.30 11.58 -13.78
C ASP A 208 -11.28 12.30 -14.70
N ASP A 209 -10.54 13.28 -14.17
CA ASP A 209 -9.51 14.01 -14.92
C ASP A 209 -8.14 13.29 -14.99
N PHE A 210 -8.01 12.13 -14.35
CA PHE A 210 -6.78 11.34 -14.34
C PHE A 210 -6.93 10.09 -15.20
N ASP A 211 -5.90 9.81 -16.02
CA ASP A 211 -5.80 8.58 -16.82
C ASP A 211 -5.57 7.34 -15.95
N TYR A 212 -4.83 7.49 -14.83
CA TYR A 212 -4.61 6.44 -13.84
C TYR A 212 -4.58 7.00 -12.42
N VAL A 213 -5.17 6.27 -11.47
CA VAL A 213 -5.14 6.61 -10.05
C VAL A 213 -4.56 5.46 -9.25
N ALA A 214 -3.37 5.70 -8.69
CA ALA A 214 -2.65 4.79 -7.84
C ALA A 214 -3.10 4.97 -6.38
N LEU A 215 -3.97 4.08 -5.89
CA LEU A 215 -4.53 4.09 -4.54
C LEU A 215 -3.73 3.20 -3.59
N GLY A 216 -3.47 3.70 -2.38
CA GLY A 216 -3.13 2.93 -1.19
C GLY A 216 -4.24 3.00 -0.15
N HIS A 217 -4.06 2.33 0.99
CA HIS A 217 -4.95 2.19 2.13
C HIS A 217 -5.66 0.84 2.24
N ILE A 218 -6.00 0.21 1.12
CA ILE A 218 -6.65 -1.11 1.13
C ILE A 218 -5.62 -2.17 0.75
N HIS A 219 -5.45 -3.18 1.62
CA HIS A 219 -4.41 -4.20 1.47
C HIS A 219 -4.72 -5.29 0.44
N SER A 220 -5.94 -5.32 -0.10
CA SER A 220 -6.33 -6.24 -1.18
C SER A 220 -6.28 -5.54 -2.53
N PRO A 221 -5.53 -6.06 -3.53
CA PRO A 221 -5.52 -5.50 -4.87
C PRO A 221 -6.93 -5.51 -5.47
N GLN A 222 -7.43 -4.36 -5.87
CA GLN A 222 -8.76 -4.24 -6.47
C GLN A 222 -8.98 -2.91 -7.17
N LYS A 223 -9.86 -2.90 -8.16
CA LYS A 223 -10.33 -1.69 -8.83
C LYS A 223 -11.51 -1.04 -8.10
N VAL A 224 -11.68 0.26 -8.31
CA VAL A 224 -12.83 1.01 -7.79
C VAL A 224 -13.47 1.81 -8.91
N GLY A 225 -14.73 1.53 -9.18
CA GLY A 225 -15.51 2.22 -10.23
C GLY A 225 -15.06 1.86 -11.64
N ARG A 226 -13.88 2.33 -12.08
CA ARG A 226 -13.27 2.00 -13.37
C ARG A 226 -11.91 1.31 -13.21
N GLU A 227 -11.43 0.69 -14.29
CA GLU A 227 -10.23 -0.16 -14.22
C GLU A 227 -8.95 0.61 -13.89
N GLU A 228 -8.88 1.89 -14.28
CA GLU A 228 -7.72 2.74 -14.07
C GLU A 228 -7.63 3.35 -12.67
N ILE A 229 -8.59 3.05 -11.78
CA ILE A 229 -8.54 3.43 -10.36
C ILE A 229 -8.30 2.18 -9.54
N MET A 230 -7.06 1.99 -9.08
CA MET A 230 -6.58 0.72 -8.51
C MET A 230 -5.98 0.89 -7.13
N TYR A 231 -6.39 0.03 -6.20
CA TYR A 231 -5.61 -0.29 -5.02
C TYR A 231 -4.55 -1.34 -5.38
N ALA A 232 -3.27 -1.05 -5.11
CA ALA A 232 -2.20 -2.02 -5.32
C ALA A 232 -2.27 -3.18 -4.32
N GLY A 233 -2.82 -2.92 -3.15
CA GLY A 233 -2.72 -3.80 -2.00
C GLY A 233 -1.35 -3.73 -1.32
N SER A 234 -1.21 -4.41 -0.20
CA SER A 234 0.06 -4.54 0.50
C SER A 234 0.94 -5.64 -0.13
N PRO A 235 2.28 -5.50 -0.12
CA PRO A 235 3.18 -6.47 -0.75
C PRO A 235 3.30 -7.79 0.03
N LEU A 236 2.94 -7.79 1.32
CA LEU A 236 2.89 -8.96 2.20
C LEU A 236 1.52 -9.05 2.89
N LYS A 237 1.22 -10.23 3.44
CA LYS A 237 0.04 -10.44 4.30
C LYS A 237 0.33 -9.96 5.71
N TYR A 238 -0.47 -9.02 6.21
CA TYR A 238 -0.26 -8.37 7.51
C TYR A 238 -1.28 -8.76 8.58
N SER A 239 -2.26 -9.59 8.20
CA SER A 239 -3.27 -10.08 9.13
C SER A 239 -3.79 -11.48 8.74
N ARG A 240 -4.40 -12.18 9.72
CA ARG A 240 -5.05 -13.48 9.49
C ARG A 240 -6.09 -13.44 8.35
N SER A 241 -6.83 -12.37 8.23
CA SER A 241 -7.86 -12.20 7.19
C SER A 241 -7.28 -12.18 5.77
N GLU A 242 -6.00 -11.84 5.63
CA GLU A 242 -5.28 -11.85 4.36
C GLU A 242 -4.69 -13.23 3.99
N ALA A 243 -4.85 -14.26 4.84
CA ALA A 243 -4.21 -15.57 4.64
C ALA A 243 -4.48 -16.19 3.27
N ASN A 244 -5.66 -15.92 2.68
CA ASN A 244 -6.06 -16.43 1.37
C ASN A 244 -5.83 -15.44 0.22
N ASN A 245 -5.28 -14.25 0.48
CA ASN A 245 -5.06 -13.24 -0.54
C ASN A 245 -3.74 -13.53 -1.27
N GLU A 246 -3.76 -13.41 -2.59
CA GLU A 246 -2.54 -13.36 -3.38
C GLU A 246 -2.01 -11.94 -3.41
N LYS A 247 -0.71 -11.78 -3.20
CA LYS A 247 -0.05 -10.48 -3.20
C LYS A 247 0.63 -10.22 -4.54
N SER A 248 0.52 -8.97 -4.99
CA SER A 248 1.05 -8.55 -6.29
C SER A 248 1.40 -7.06 -6.27
N VAL A 249 2.08 -6.63 -7.31
CA VAL A 249 2.25 -5.21 -7.64
C VAL A 249 1.56 -4.92 -8.96
N CYS A 250 1.11 -3.67 -9.17
CA CYS A 250 0.51 -3.28 -10.44
C CYS A 250 1.59 -2.71 -11.38
N LEU A 251 1.76 -3.33 -12.53
CA LEU A 251 2.56 -2.82 -13.64
C LEU A 251 1.67 -2.00 -14.57
N ILE A 252 1.99 -0.72 -14.74
CA ILE A 252 1.22 0.21 -15.55
C ILE A 252 2.07 0.63 -16.75
N THR A 253 1.53 0.45 -17.94
CA THR A 253 2.11 0.99 -19.17
C THR A 253 1.22 2.12 -19.68
N ILE A 254 1.79 3.30 -19.86
CA ILE A 254 1.09 4.48 -20.38
C ILE A 254 1.71 4.89 -21.71
N SER A 255 0.89 4.99 -22.73
CA SER A 255 1.27 5.48 -24.04
C SER A 255 0.21 6.42 -24.61
N ALA A 256 0.60 7.24 -25.61
CA ALA A 256 -0.33 8.11 -26.32
C ALA A 256 -1.38 7.32 -27.10
N GLU A 257 -0.96 6.21 -27.72
CA GLU A 257 -1.78 5.46 -28.68
C GLU A 257 -2.69 4.44 -28.00
N GLU A 258 -2.15 3.67 -27.03
CA GLU A 258 -2.85 2.56 -26.39
C GLU A 258 -3.54 2.93 -25.08
N GLY A 259 -3.30 4.15 -24.56
CA GLY A 259 -3.84 4.60 -23.30
C GLY A 259 -3.11 3.98 -22.10
N VAL A 260 -3.88 3.47 -21.13
CA VAL A 260 -3.35 2.84 -19.90
C VAL A 260 -3.58 1.34 -19.96
N LYS A 261 -2.51 0.55 -19.85
CA LYS A 261 -2.55 -0.90 -19.67
C LYS A 261 -2.12 -1.24 -18.25
N ILE A 262 -2.86 -2.12 -17.58
CA ILE A 262 -2.61 -2.53 -16.20
C ILE A 262 -2.39 -4.04 -16.16
N GLU A 263 -1.31 -4.49 -15.55
CA GLU A 263 -0.97 -5.89 -15.38
C GLU A 263 -0.63 -6.16 -13.91
N SER A 264 -1.06 -7.30 -13.39
CA SER A 264 -0.72 -7.73 -12.03
C SER A 264 0.50 -8.63 -12.07
N VAL A 265 1.56 -8.26 -11.36
CA VAL A 265 2.78 -9.07 -11.24
C VAL A 265 2.80 -9.69 -9.84
N PRO A 266 2.68 -11.04 -9.73
CA PRO A 266 2.57 -11.70 -8.45
C PRO A 266 3.86 -11.59 -7.64
N LEU A 267 3.72 -11.43 -6.32
CA LEU A 267 4.81 -11.47 -5.35
C LEU A 267 4.79 -12.80 -4.59
N LYS A 268 5.98 -13.35 -4.33
CA LYS A 268 6.12 -14.60 -3.58
C LYS A 268 6.84 -14.30 -2.26
N PRO A 269 6.16 -14.50 -1.12
CA PRO A 269 6.79 -14.26 0.18
C PRO A 269 7.91 -15.28 0.45
N MET A 270 8.88 -14.92 1.27
CA MET A 270 9.90 -15.84 1.80
C MET A 270 9.25 -16.85 2.77
N ARG A 271 8.43 -16.34 3.66
CA ARG A 271 7.56 -17.09 4.57
C ARG A 271 6.13 -16.61 4.35
N ASP A 272 5.21 -17.53 4.03
CA ASP A 272 3.81 -17.15 3.82
C ASP A 272 3.08 -17.03 5.17
N LEU A 273 1.96 -16.32 5.18
CA LEU A 273 1.02 -16.30 6.29
C LEU A 273 -0.14 -17.21 5.95
N ARG A 274 -0.35 -18.24 6.77
CA ARG A 274 -1.42 -19.22 6.57
C ARG A 274 -2.33 -19.32 7.78
N HIS A 275 -3.60 -19.55 7.51
CA HIS A 275 -4.58 -19.95 8.51
C HIS A 275 -4.89 -21.45 8.33
N ILE A 276 -4.64 -22.24 9.37
CA ILE A 276 -4.93 -23.68 9.37
C ILE A 276 -5.95 -24.01 10.47
N LYS A 277 -6.88 -24.90 10.16
CA LYS A 277 -7.96 -25.30 11.07
C LYS A 277 -8.08 -26.82 11.14
N GLY A 278 -8.21 -27.36 12.35
CA GLY A 278 -8.38 -28.78 12.60
C GLY A 278 -8.02 -29.19 14.02
N LYS A 279 -8.05 -30.51 14.30
CA LYS A 279 -7.59 -31.03 15.60
C LYS A 279 -6.06 -30.96 15.70
N LEU A 280 -5.56 -30.64 16.87
CA LEU A 280 -4.11 -30.52 17.12
C LEU A 280 -3.33 -31.71 16.56
N LYS A 281 -3.76 -32.92 16.89
CA LYS A 281 -3.09 -34.16 16.45
C LYS A 281 -3.03 -34.29 14.92
N GLU A 282 -4.04 -33.82 14.21
CA GLU A 282 -4.12 -33.87 12.74
C GLU A 282 -3.20 -32.81 12.12
N LEU A 283 -3.21 -31.59 12.69
CA LEU A 283 -2.41 -30.48 12.20
C LEU A 283 -0.91 -30.72 12.39
N LEU A 284 -0.53 -31.44 13.44
CA LEU A 284 0.87 -31.77 13.74
C LEU A 284 1.33 -33.13 13.20
N ASP A 285 0.46 -33.91 12.52
CA ASP A 285 0.87 -35.13 11.84
C ASP A 285 1.86 -34.77 10.72
N LYS A 286 3.06 -35.39 10.76
CA LYS A 286 4.13 -35.16 9.77
C LYS A 286 3.69 -35.25 8.32
N LYS A 287 2.62 -36.00 8.03
CA LYS A 287 2.05 -36.11 6.68
C LYS A 287 1.29 -34.86 6.23
N ASN A 288 0.79 -34.08 7.19
CA ASN A 288 -0.01 -32.89 6.96
C ASN A 288 0.81 -31.60 7.07
N VAL A 289 1.99 -31.67 7.71
CA VAL A 289 2.90 -30.53 7.88
C VAL A 289 3.45 -30.09 6.53
N LYS A 290 3.16 -28.85 6.16
CA LYS A 290 3.71 -28.18 4.96
C LYS A 290 4.29 -26.84 5.36
N ALA A 291 5.38 -26.44 4.71
CA ALA A 291 6.05 -25.16 4.93
C ALA A 291 6.07 -24.78 6.43
N PRO A 292 6.82 -25.50 7.27
CA PRO A 292 6.79 -25.32 8.73
C PRO A 292 7.30 -23.94 9.17
N ASP A 293 8.08 -23.27 8.33
CA ASP A 293 8.63 -21.95 8.60
C ASP A 293 7.65 -20.80 8.31
N ASP A 294 6.48 -21.08 7.75
CA ASP A 294 5.46 -20.05 7.51
C ASP A 294 4.89 -19.50 8.82
N PHE A 295 4.35 -18.29 8.77
CA PHE A 295 3.59 -17.69 9.86
C PHE A 295 2.23 -18.35 9.96
N ILE A 296 1.91 -18.95 11.11
CA ILE A 296 0.70 -19.75 11.29
C ILE A 296 -0.28 -19.08 12.26
N TYR A 297 -1.48 -18.86 11.78
CA TYR A 297 -2.67 -18.72 12.62
C TYR A 297 -3.41 -20.05 12.63
N ALA A 298 -3.60 -20.65 13.81
CA ALA A 298 -4.28 -21.93 13.96
C ALA A 298 -5.63 -21.75 14.63
N THR A 299 -6.65 -22.48 14.15
CA THR A 299 -7.94 -22.65 14.85
C THR A 299 -8.09 -24.10 15.20
N LEU A 300 -8.05 -24.43 16.49
CA LEU A 300 -8.21 -25.78 16.99
C LEU A 300 -9.70 -26.15 17.10
N THR A 301 -10.03 -27.36 16.68
CA THR A 301 -11.37 -27.95 16.76
C THR A 301 -11.45 -29.08 17.75
N ASP A 302 -10.50 -29.15 18.70
CA ASP A 302 -10.50 -30.08 19.80
C ASP A 302 -11.62 -29.73 20.79
N GLU A 303 -12.30 -30.73 21.33
CA GLU A 303 -13.42 -30.55 22.27
C GLU A 303 -12.96 -30.00 23.63
N GLU A 304 -11.71 -30.26 23.98
CA GLU A 304 -11.09 -29.81 25.24
C GLU A 304 -9.97 -28.81 24.97
N ILE A 305 -9.83 -27.84 25.86
CA ILE A 305 -8.71 -26.88 25.82
C ILE A 305 -7.41 -27.64 26.12
N ILE A 306 -6.46 -27.57 25.22
CA ILE A 306 -5.19 -28.27 25.31
C ILE A 306 -4.21 -27.41 26.14
N ASN A 307 -3.66 -28.04 27.21
CA ASN A 307 -2.62 -27.38 27.99
C ASN A 307 -1.36 -27.14 27.13
N ASP A 308 -0.83 -25.93 27.20
CA ASP A 308 0.36 -25.51 26.44
C ASP A 308 0.28 -25.78 24.93
N ALA A 309 -0.90 -25.59 24.34
CA ALA A 309 -1.09 -25.79 22.91
C ALA A 309 -0.07 -25.01 22.07
N MET A 310 0.26 -23.78 22.46
CA MET A 310 1.25 -22.95 21.79
C MET A 310 2.64 -23.59 21.78
N GLY A 311 3.16 -24.03 22.94
CA GLY A 311 4.47 -24.66 23.04
C GLY A 311 4.55 -25.95 22.24
N VAL A 312 3.48 -26.76 22.26
CA VAL A 312 3.40 -27.99 21.45
C VAL A 312 3.37 -27.67 19.95
N PHE A 313 2.62 -26.64 19.55
CA PHE A 313 2.48 -26.25 18.14
C PHE A 313 3.79 -25.69 17.58
N GLN A 314 4.50 -24.86 18.36
CA GLN A 314 5.75 -24.23 17.97
C GLN A 314 6.91 -25.22 17.79
N GLN A 315 6.83 -26.45 18.33
CA GLN A 315 7.82 -27.51 18.01
C GLN A 315 7.76 -27.94 16.54
N THR A 316 6.62 -27.76 15.89
CA THR A 316 6.42 -28.12 14.47
C THR A 316 6.35 -26.89 13.57
N TYR A 317 5.72 -25.83 14.04
CA TYR A 317 5.54 -24.55 13.35
C TYR A 317 6.12 -23.43 14.24
N PRO A 318 7.42 -23.18 14.20
CA PRO A 318 8.07 -22.23 15.12
C PRO A 318 7.52 -20.81 15.01
N ASN A 319 7.02 -20.41 13.86
CA ASN A 319 6.44 -19.09 13.61
C ASN A 319 4.91 -19.08 13.80
N THR A 320 4.39 -19.82 14.78
CA THR A 320 2.97 -19.76 15.14
C THR A 320 2.68 -18.43 15.83
N VAL A 321 1.84 -17.62 15.19
CA VAL A 321 1.47 -16.28 15.65
C VAL A 321 0.38 -16.35 16.72
N ARG A 322 -0.64 -17.18 16.48
CA ARG A 322 -1.79 -17.27 17.36
C ARG A 322 -2.53 -18.59 17.19
N ILE A 323 -3.09 -19.06 18.31
CA ILE A 323 -4.00 -20.20 18.36
C ILE A 323 -5.35 -19.73 18.91
N ASP A 324 -6.41 -19.96 18.17
CA ASP A 324 -7.79 -19.76 18.58
C ASP A 324 -8.50 -21.13 18.66
N TYR A 325 -9.64 -21.21 19.37
CA TYR A 325 -10.51 -22.38 19.44
C TYR A 325 -11.83 -22.07 18.73
N ASP A 326 -12.41 -23.09 18.08
CA ASP A 326 -13.67 -22.96 17.31
C ASP A 326 -14.87 -23.10 18.24
#